data_b696a98177b987d4ebddb5464cdaa3ba
#
_entry.id   b696a98177b987d4ebddb5464cdaa3ba
#
_cell.length_a   1.000
_cell.length_b   1.000
_cell.length_c   1.000
_cell.angle_alpha   90.00
_cell.angle_beta   90.00
_cell.angle_gamma   90.00
#
_symmetry.space_group_name_H-M   'P 1'
#
loop_
_entity.id
_entity.type
_entity.pdbx_description
1 polymer ?
#
loop_
_entity_poly.entity_id
_entity_poly.type
_entity_poly.pdbx_seq_one_letter_code
_entity_poly.pdbx_strand_id
1 'polypeptide(L)' 'MPVVDRIALDKAIVQLPPGYKTVFTLHDIEGHEHEEIARMLGCSVGTSKSQLHKARMKLRGLLRQQNKPKEQPKSGH' A
#
# COMPACT_ATOMS: atom_id res chain seq x y z
N MET A 1 -9.07 -6.34 -16.60
CA MET A 1 -8.53 -6.12 -15.29
C MET A 1 -9.52 -5.41 -14.39
N PRO A 2 -9.73 -5.92 -13.24
CA PRO A 2 -10.70 -5.29 -12.35
C PRO A 2 -10.25 -3.89 -11.96
N VAL A 3 -11.19 -3.01 -11.95
CA VAL A 3 -10.92 -1.64 -11.52
C VAL A 3 -10.95 -1.59 -10.00
N VAL A 4 -9.90 -1.05 -9.42
CA VAL A 4 -9.88 -0.89 -7.98
C VAL A 4 -10.79 0.27 -7.61
N ASP A 5 -11.75 0.00 -6.76
CA ASP A 5 -12.64 1.01 -6.28
C ASP A 5 -11.83 2.07 -5.53
N ARG A 6 -11.99 3.34 -5.89
CA ARG A 6 -11.24 4.41 -5.26
C ARG A 6 -11.47 4.44 -3.75
N ILE A 7 -12.71 4.20 -3.34
CA ILE A 7 -13.04 4.19 -1.93
C ILE A 7 -12.33 3.05 -1.20
N ALA A 8 -12.30 1.88 -1.83
CA ALA A 8 -11.62 0.73 -1.24
C ALA A 8 -10.13 1.01 -1.13
N LEU A 9 -9.56 1.64 -2.14
CA LEU A 9 -8.13 1.97 -2.12
C LEU A 9 -7.83 2.96 -1.00
N ASP A 10 -8.64 3.99 -0.86
CA ASP A 10 -8.44 4.98 0.18
C ASP A 10 -8.51 4.36 1.56
N LYS A 11 -9.47 3.46 1.78
CA LYS A 11 -9.59 2.77 3.06
C LYS A 11 -8.36 1.91 3.34
N ALA A 12 -7.86 1.24 2.33
CA ALA A 12 -6.69 0.40 2.50
C ALA A 12 -5.46 1.21 2.83
N ILE A 13 -5.30 2.35 2.16
CA ILE A 13 -4.15 3.22 2.41
C ILE A 13 -4.15 3.71 3.85
N VAL A 14 -5.31 4.08 4.36
CA VAL A 14 -5.43 4.55 5.74
C VAL A 14 -4.98 3.49 6.73
N GLN A 15 -5.17 2.22 6.39
CA GLN A 15 -4.79 1.12 7.27
C GLN A 15 -3.32 0.76 7.23
N LEU A 16 -2.56 1.34 6.30
CA LEU A 16 -1.14 1.05 6.24
C LEU A 16 -0.40 1.61 7.46
N PRO A 17 0.63 0.90 7.95
CA PRO A 17 1.49 1.48 8.98
C PRO A 17 2.07 2.81 8.51
N PRO A 18 2.35 3.74 9.42
CA PRO A 18 2.75 5.09 9.03
C PRO A 18 3.91 5.16 8.05
N GLY A 19 4.96 4.38 8.28
CA GLY A 19 6.12 4.41 7.40
C GLY A 19 5.78 3.94 5.99
N TYR A 20 5.02 2.87 5.90
CA TYR A 20 4.59 2.35 4.61
C TYR A 20 3.67 3.33 3.90
N LYS A 21 2.74 3.92 4.65
CA LYS A 21 1.80 4.87 4.09
C LYS A 21 2.53 6.07 3.50
N THR A 22 3.49 6.59 4.22
CA THR A 22 4.22 7.77 3.78
C THR A 22 4.97 7.50 2.48
N VAL A 23 5.74 6.41 2.42
CA VAL A 23 6.51 6.11 1.22
C VAL A 23 5.59 5.80 0.05
N PHE A 24 4.53 5.04 0.29
CA PHE A 24 3.59 4.73 -0.77
C PHE A 24 2.95 6.00 -1.33
N THR A 25 2.53 6.89 -0.45
CA THR A 25 1.90 8.13 -0.87
C THR A 25 2.86 8.99 -1.67
N LEU A 26 4.10 9.14 -1.18
CA LEU A 26 5.07 9.98 -1.86
C LEU A 26 5.45 9.43 -3.22
N HIS A 27 5.62 8.13 -3.33
CA HIS A 27 6.08 7.54 -4.58
C HIS A 27 4.95 7.26 -5.56
N ASP A 28 3.93 6.52 -5.13
CA ASP A 28 2.92 6.04 -6.04
C ASP A 28 1.80 7.04 -6.30
N ILE A 29 1.56 7.95 -5.39
CA ILE A 29 0.51 8.93 -5.55
C ILE A 29 1.06 10.27 -6.01
N GLU A 30 2.12 10.74 -5.37
CA GLU A 30 2.69 12.05 -5.68
C GLU A 30 3.82 12.01 -6.69
N GLY A 31 4.36 10.83 -6.98
CA GLY A 31 5.33 10.70 -8.05
C GLY A 31 6.77 11.07 -7.72
N HIS A 32 7.14 11.05 -6.46
CA HIS A 32 8.52 11.36 -6.07
C HIS A 32 9.44 10.18 -6.33
N GLU A 33 10.67 10.47 -6.74
CA GLU A 33 11.68 9.43 -6.91
C GLU A 33 12.21 8.98 -5.56
N HIS A 34 12.76 7.76 -5.51
CA HIS A 34 13.29 7.23 -4.25
C HIS A 34 14.39 8.09 -3.66
N GLU A 35 15.22 8.70 -4.51
CA GLU A 35 16.27 9.60 -4.02
C GLU A 35 15.67 10.78 -3.29
N GLU A 36 14.59 11.29 -3.83
CA GLU A 36 13.90 12.41 -3.24
C GLU A 36 13.24 12.02 -1.92
N ILE A 37 12.58 10.88 -1.93
CA ILE A 37 11.93 10.38 -0.72
C ILE A 37 12.95 10.14 0.38
N ALA A 38 14.10 9.58 0.01
CA ALA A 38 15.16 9.33 0.97
C ALA A 38 15.59 10.62 1.66
N ARG A 39 15.74 11.67 0.87
CA ARG A 39 16.10 12.97 1.44
C ARG A 39 14.99 13.53 2.31
N MET A 40 13.75 13.42 1.86
CA MET A 40 12.62 13.95 2.60
C MET A 40 12.43 13.27 3.94
N LEU A 41 12.67 11.97 3.98
CA LEU A 41 12.44 11.19 5.19
C LEU A 41 13.70 10.92 6.00
N GLY A 42 14.86 11.31 5.49
CA GLY A 42 16.10 11.07 6.19
C GLY A 42 16.50 9.61 6.23
N CYS A 43 16.24 8.88 5.16
CA CYS A 43 16.59 7.47 5.09
C CYS A 43 17.37 7.20 3.81
N SER A 44 17.80 5.95 3.63
CA SER A 44 18.54 5.59 2.42
C SER A 44 17.57 5.27 1.28
N VAL A 45 18.10 5.30 0.07
CA VAL A 45 17.33 4.91 -1.10
C VAL A 45 16.86 3.46 -0.96
N GLY A 46 17.76 2.61 -0.45
CA GLY A 46 17.39 1.21 -0.24
C GLY A 46 16.24 1.05 0.74
N THR A 47 16.23 1.86 1.80
CA THR A 47 15.13 1.82 2.76
C THR A 47 13.84 2.28 2.09
N SER A 48 13.90 3.33 1.28
CA SER A 48 12.73 3.80 0.57
C SER A 48 12.14 2.71 -0.33
N LYS A 49 13.00 2.04 -1.08
CA LYS A 49 12.55 0.96 -1.96
C LYS A 49 11.95 -0.19 -1.18
N SER A 50 12.59 -0.58 -0.09
CA SER A 50 12.12 -1.67 0.74
C SER A 50 10.76 -1.34 1.35
N GLN A 51 10.61 -0.12 1.86
CA GLN A 51 9.35 0.31 2.46
C GLN A 51 8.24 0.32 1.42
N LEU A 52 8.54 0.77 0.21
CA LEU A 52 7.54 0.79 -0.84
C LEU A 52 7.09 -0.61 -1.19
N HIS A 53 8.05 -1.53 -1.32
CA HIS A 53 7.70 -2.92 -1.63
C HIS A 53 6.78 -3.50 -0.57
N LYS A 54 7.13 -3.30 0.69
CA LYS A 54 6.32 -3.83 1.79
C LYS A 54 4.96 -3.15 1.85
N ALA A 55 4.93 -1.85 1.56
CA ALA A 55 3.67 -1.12 1.53
C ALA A 55 2.74 -1.70 0.47
N ARG A 56 3.28 -1.96 -0.72
CA ARG A 56 2.48 -2.51 -1.81
C ARG A 56 1.98 -3.92 -1.49
N MET A 57 2.81 -4.73 -0.86
CA MET A 57 2.39 -6.07 -0.46
C MET A 57 1.27 -6.01 0.56
N LYS A 58 1.41 -5.14 1.54
CA LYS A 58 0.39 -4.98 2.57
C LYS A 58 -0.90 -4.45 1.95
N LEU A 59 -0.77 -3.47 1.09
CA LEU A 59 -1.93 -2.88 0.43
C LEU A 59 -2.68 -3.91 -0.41
N ARG A 60 -1.93 -4.73 -1.15
CA ARG A 60 -2.55 -5.77 -1.95
C ARG A 60 -3.36 -6.73 -1.09
N GLY A 61 -2.81 -7.08 0.08
CA GLY A 61 -3.52 -7.95 1.00
C GLY A 61 -4.80 -7.32 1.52
N LEU A 62 -4.73 -6.03 1.86
CA LEU A 62 -5.90 -5.32 2.36
C LEU A 62 -6.99 -5.21 1.29
N LEU A 63 -6.60 -4.93 0.06
CA LEU A 63 -7.55 -4.83 -1.03
C LEU A 63 -8.20 -6.18 -1.33
N ARG A 64 -7.41 -7.24 -1.25
CA ARG A 64 -7.95 -8.58 -1.45
C ARG A 64 -9.00 -8.92 -0.41
N GLN A 65 -8.77 -8.53 0.83
CA GLN A 65 -9.73 -8.76 1.89
C GLN A 65 -11.03 -8.01 1.64
N GLN A 66 -10.94 -6.77 1.17
CA GLN A 66 -12.13 -5.98 0.92
C GLN A 66 -12.96 -6.52 -0.23
N ASN A 67 -12.29 -7.18 -1.18
CA ASN A 67 -12.98 -7.73 -2.34
C ASN A 67 -13.51 -9.13 -2.10
N LYS A 68 -13.25 -9.69 -0.93
CA LYS A 68 -13.68 -11.04 -0.64
C LYS A 68 -15.19 -11.07 -0.44
N PRO A 69 -15.88 -12.07 -0.99
CA PRO A 69 -17.32 -12.18 -0.79
C PRO A 69 -17.65 -12.33 0.68
N LYS A 70 -18.72 -11.71 1.08
CA LYS A 70 -19.10 -11.75 2.48
C LYS A 70 -19.51 -13.10 2.94
N GLU A 71 -20.24 -13.80 2.13
CA GLU A 71 -20.75 -15.10 2.47
C GLU A 71 -19.70 -16.17 2.32
N GLN A 72 -18.48 -15.84 2.29
CA GLN A 72 -17.36 -16.75 2.17
C GLN A 72 -17.50 -17.85 3.20
N PRO A 73 -17.82 -19.00 2.82
CA PRO A 73 -18.00 -20.09 3.77
C PRO A 73 -16.71 -20.58 4.32
N LYS A 74 -16.53 -20.81 4.40
CA LYS A 74 -15.70 -21.40 4.69
C LYS A 74 -15.38 -22.37 4.74
N SER A 75 -15.22 -22.56 4.45
CA SER A 75 -15.09 -23.29 4.35
C SER A 75 -14.77 -23.88 4.47
N GLY A 76 -14.58 -24.15 4.60
CA GLY A 76 -14.24 -24.66 4.84
C GLY A 76 -13.93 -25.07 4.67
N HIS A 77 -13.71 -25.02 4.58
CA HIS A 77 -13.40 -25.28 4.63
C HIS A 77 -13.22 -25.42 4.77
#